data_7dc87dfc545c28b6952c94b61f88af9a
#
_entry.id   7dc87dfc545c28b6952c94b61f88af9a
#
_cell.length_a   1.000
_cell.length_b   1.000
_cell.length_c   1.000
_cell.angle_alpha   90.00
_cell.angle_beta   90.00
_cell.angle_gamma   90.00
#
_symmetry.space_group_name_H-M   'P 1'
#
loop_
_entity.id
_entity.type
_entity.pdbx_description
1 polymer ?
#
loop_
_entity_poly.entity_id
_entity_poly.type
_entity_poly.pdbx_seq_one_letter_code
_entity_poly.pdbx_strand_id
1 'polypeptide(L)'
;KEEKIPKHDLLCGGFPCQAFSVSGKQKGFEDTRGTLFFDIARIVNFHRPKFIILENVKNILKHDSGKTLETILNTLKGLNYNVYFELLRGSDFGVPQNRERVFFICFRKDLNIKNFILSKPNFNFKSVKDILEDNPNLDDVEIKRNDIIINDKKINLDLLGNYQSKPIRIGIISKGGQGERIYSIYGTGITLSAFGGGSAAKTGAYLIDGKIRKLTTRECARMMSFPENFKICQNKNQAYQQFGNAVIVNIVKFI
;
A
#
# COMPACT_ATOMS: atom_id res chain seq x y z
N LYS A 1 22.06 -14.41 -9.90
CA LYS A 1 21.84 -14.04 -11.29
C LYS A 1 20.63 -14.82 -11.78
N GLU A 2 20.03 -14.44 -12.88
CA GLU A 2 18.72 -14.88 -13.39
C GLU A 2 18.61 -16.39 -13.51
N GLU A 3 19.68 -17.05 -13.98
CA GLU A 3 19.79 -18.50 -14.14
C GLU A 3 19.52 -19.30 -12.87
N LYS A 4 19.68 -18.66 -11.69
CA LYS A 4 19.42 -19.31 -10.39
C LYS A 4 17.94 -19.21 -9.96
N ILE A 5 17.12 -18.45 -10.69
CA ILE A 5 15.70 -18.30 -10.43
C ILE A 5 14.98 -19.45 -11.17
N PRO A 6 14.14 -20.22 -10.51
CA PRO A 6 13.36 -21.26 -11.20
C PRO A 6 12.47 -20.69 -12.30
N LYS A 7 12.24 -21.48 -13.36
CA LYS A 7 11.26 -21.14 -14.40
C LYS A 7 9.89 -20.94 -13.77
N HIS A 8 9.18 -19.88 -14.17
CA HIS A 8 7.88 -19.51 -13.60
C HIS A 8 6.98 -18.91 -14.69
N ASP A 9 5.67 -19.06 -14.52
CA ASP A 9 4.66 -18.49 -15.42
C ASP A 9 4.17 -17.12 -14.97
N LEU A 10 4.27 -16.81 -13.68
CA LEU A 10 3.86 -15.55 -13.08
C LEU A 10 5.02 -14.92 -12.31
N LEU A 11 5.32 -13.66 -12.60
CA LEU A 11 6.23 -12.83 -11.80
C LEU A 11 5.45 -11.75 -11.07
N CYS A 12 5.54 -11.73 -9.74
CA CYS A 12 4.99 -10.67 -8.90
C CYS A 12 6.12 -9.88 -8.25
N GLY A 13 5.99 -8.55 -8.19
CA GLY A 13 6.98 -7.73 -7.53
C GLY A 13 6.52 -6.30 -7.25
N GLY A 14 7.15 -5.68 -6.23
CA GLY A 14 7.12 -4.25 -5.99
C GLY A 14 8.53 -3.68 -6.10
N PHE A 15 8.67 -2.45 -6.54
CA PHE A 15 9.95 -1.78 -6.65
C PHE A 15 9.84 -0.33 -6.17
N PRO A 16 10.92 0.26 -5.59
CA PRO A 16 10.86 1.63 -5.10
C PRO A 16 10.77 2.63 -6.26
N CYS A 17 10.04 3.74 -6.01
CA CYS A 17 9.93 4.86 -6.95
C CYS A 17 11.20 5.75 -6.97
N GLN A 18 12.32 5.29 -6.39
CA GLN A 18 13.56 6.08 -6.31
C GLN A 18 14.32 6.04 -7.63
N ALA A 19 14.69 7.24 -8.07
CA ALA A 19 15.66 7.54 -9.11
C ALA A 19 15.74 6.57 -10.32
N PHE A 20 14.83 6.72 -11.24
CA PHE A 20 15.07 6.37 -12.64
C PHE A 20 16.01 7.43 -13.25
N SER A 21 17.12 7.74 -12.58
CA SER A 21 18.14 8.62 -13.16
C SER A 21 18.76 7.88 -14.33
N VAL A 22 18.28 8.20 -15.51
CA VAL A 22 18.93 7.86 -16.78
C VAL A 22 20.21 8.67 -16.85
N SER A 23 21.20 8.32 -16.06
CA SER A 23 22.58 8.76 -16.24
C SER A 23 23.27 7.74 -17.11
N GLY A 24 23.11 7.86 -18.44
CA GLY A 24 23.79 7.01 -19.38
C GLY A 24 23.05 6.98 -20.71
N LYS A 25 23.77 7.34 -21.78
CA LYS A 25 23.33 7.21 -23.18
C LYS A 25 22.83 5.78 -23.43
N GLN A 26 21.70 5.66 -24.12
CA GLN A 26 21.02 4.46 -24.62
C GLN A 26 21.97 3.33 -25.11
N LYS A 27 22.59 2.61 -24.20
CA LYS A 27 23.32 1.37 -24.48
C LYS A 27 22.62 0.21 -23.79
N GLY A 28 21.45 -0.19 -24.32
CA GLY A 28 20.79 -1.45 -23.96
C GLY A 28 20.57 -1.72 -22.46
N PHE A 29 20.03 -2.89 -22.14
CA PHE A 29 19.75 -3.37 -20.77
C PHE A 29 21.00 -3.53 -19.87
N GLU A 30 22.21 -3.50 -20.43
CA GLU A 30 23.44 -3.76 -19.68
C GLU A 30 23.96 -2.56 -18.88
N ASP A 31 23.57 -1.33 -19.24
CA ASP A 31 24.16 -0.11 -18.64
C ASP A 31 23.25 0.60 -17.62
N THR A 32 22.09 0.03 -17.31
CA THR A 32 21.13 0.57 -16.32
C THR A 32 21.34 -0.03 -14.94
N ARG A 33 22.58 -0.23 -14.54
CA ARG A 33 22.95 -0.66 -13.19
C ARG A 33 22.50 0.38 -12.18
N GLY A 34 21.36 0.14 -11.51
CA GLY A 34 21.02 0.97 -10.37
C GLY A 34 19.55 1.08 -9.97
N THR A 35 18.59 0.55 -10.70
CA THR A 35 17.20 0.52 -10.20
C THR A 35 16.64 -0.90 -10.19
N LEU A 36 15.96 -1.29 -9.12
CA LEU A 36 15.35 -2.62 -8.99
C LEU A 36 14.33 -2.93 -10.09
N PHE A 37 13.77 -1.93 -10.75
CA PHE A 37 12.92 -2.15 -11.93
C PHE A 37 13.68 -2.80 -13.08
N PHE A 38 14.90 -2.39 -13.35
CA PHE A 38 15.71 -3.01 -14.42
C PHE A 38 16.20 -4.41 -14.06
N ASP A 39 16.36 -4.71 -12.77
CA ASP A 39 16.55 -6.10 -12.32
C ASP A 39 15.31 -6.96 -12.64
N ILE A 40 14.10 -6.44 -12.39
CA ILE A 40 12.87 -7.11 -12.80
C ILE A 40 12.83 -7.29 -14.33
N ALA A 41 13.12 -6.24 -15.10
CA ALA A 41 13.13 -6.30 -16.56
C ALA A 41 14.11 -7.35 -17.10
N ARG A 42 15.31 -7.48 -16.48
CA ARG A 42 16.30 -8.49 -16.81
C ARG A 42 15.80 -9.91 -16.54
N ILE A 43 15.16 -10.14 -15.38
CA ILE A 43 14.54 -11.42 -15.03
C ILE A 43 13.42 -11.76 -16.00
N VAL A 44 12.57 -10.79 -16.34
CA VAL A 44 11.49 -10.95 -17.33
C VAL A 44 12.05 -11.30 -18.71
N ASN A 45 13.13 -10.65 -19.13
CA ASN A 45 13.76 -10.94 -20.42
C ASN A 45 14.30 -12.37 -20.50
N PHE A 46 14.87 -12.87 -19.42
CA PHE A 46 15.46 -14.22 -19.35
C PHE A 46 14.38 -15.31 -19.24
N HIS A 47 13.45 -15.19 -18.26
CA HIS A 47 12.48 -16.26 -17.95
C HIS A 47 11.21 -16.21 -18.81
N ARG A 48 10.88 -15.04 -19.38
CA ARG A 48 9.71 -14.85 -20.24
C ARG A 48 8.40 -15.34 -19.61
N PRO A 49 8.07 -14.95 -18.34
CA PRO A 49 6.84 -15.39 -17.69
C PRO A 49 5.61 -15.02 -18.54
N LYS A 50 4.54 -15.80 -18.44
CA LYS A 50 3.28 -15.51 -19.15
C LYS A 50 2.61 -14.24 -18.62
N PHE A 51 2.69 -14.04 -17.29
CA PHE A 51 2.01 -12.99 -16.57
C PHE A 51 3.00 -12.21 -15.69
N ILE A 52 2.78 -10.90 -15.57
CA ILE A 52 3.56 -10.06 -14.65
C ILE A 52 2.59 -9.17 -13.89
N ILE A 53 2.73 -9.10 -12.56
CA ILE A 53 2.01 -8.15 -11.71
C ILE A 53 3.05 -7.35 -10.94
N LEU A 54 3.14 -6.04 -11.22
CA LEU A 54 4.02 -5.14 -10.48
C LEU A 54 3.21 -4.10 -9.72
N GLU A 55 3.70 -3.72 -8.54
CA GLU A 55 3.07 -2.70 -7.70
C GLU A 55 4.01 -1.51 -7.49
N ASN A 56 3.41 -0.32 -7.41
CA ASN A 56 4.13 0.89 -7.01
C ASN A 56 3.21 1.90 -6.32
N VAL A 57 3.81 2.90 -5.68
CA VAL A 57 3.08 4.02 -5.07
C VAL A 57 2.44 4.90 -6.15
N LYS A 58 1.31 5.57 -5.80
CA LYS A 58 0.60 6.50 -6.70
C LYS A 58 1.51 7.54 -7.37
N ASN A 59 2.55 7.98 -6.66
CA ASN A 59 3.46 9.01 -7.17
C ASN A 59 4.16 8.61 -8.47
N ILE A 60 4.26 7.31 -8.79
CA ILE A 60 4.87 6.82 -10.03
C ILE A 60 4.22 7.43 -11.29
N LEU A 61 2.93 7.76 -11.22
CA LEU A 61 2.18 8.36 -12.33
C LEU A 61 2.66 9.76 -12.70
N LYS A 62 3.25 10.49 -11.74
CA LYS A 62 3.71 11.88 -11.92
C LYS A 62 5.22 12.05 -11.71
N HIS A 63 5.91 10.99 -11.32
CA HIS A 63 7.33 11.03 -11.05
C HIS A 63 8.10 11.44 -12.29
N ASP A 64 9.03 12.40 -12.13
CA ASP A 64 9.82 12.99 -13.22
C ASP A 64 8.95 13.41 -14.41
N SER A 65 7.87 14.17 -14.11
CA SER A 65 6.92 14.67 -15.12
C SER A 65 6.31 13.57 -16.01
N GLY A 66 6.17 12.34 -15.47
CA GLY A 66 5.62 11.19 -16.17
C GLY A 66 6.65 10.33 -16.93
N LYS A 67 7.89 10.78 -17.06
CA LYS A 67 8.94 10.03 -17.79
C LYS A 67 9.23 8.65 -17.19
N THR A 68 9.13 8.54 -15.86
CA THR A 68 9.31 7.25 -15.19
C THR A 68 8.25 6.23 -15.61
N LEU A 69 6.99 6.63 -15.64
CA LEU A 69 5.89 5.77 -16.12
C LEU A 69 6.12 5.37 -17.58
N GLU A 70 6.44 6.33 -18.43
CA GLU A 70 6.74 6.08 -19.85
C GLU A 70 7.87 5.08 -20.04
N THR A 71 8.97 5.23 -19.27
CA THR A 71 10.10 4.29 -19.29
C THR A 71 9.67 2.87 -18.91
N ILE A 72 8.87 2.71 -17.86
CA ILE A 72 8.34 1.41 -17.42
C ILE A 72 7.50 0.78 -18.55
N LEU A 73 6.56 1.54 -19.10
CA LEU A 73 5.65 1.06 -20.16
C LEU A 73 6.43 0.66 -21.42
N ASN A 74 7.37 1.49 -21.86
CA ASN A 74 8.17 1.23 -23.06
C ASN A 74 9.11 0.04 -22.86
N THR A 75 9.71 -0.12 -21.69
CA THR A 75 10.55 -1.28 -21.37
C THR A 75 9.75 -2.58 -21.42
N LEU A 76 8.59 -2.65 -20.76
CA LEU A 76 7.77 -3.86 -20.73
C LEU A 76 7.16 -4.18 -22.10
N LYS A 77 6.76 -3.17 -22.88
CA LYS A 77 6.31 -3.33 -24.27
C LYS A 77 7.43 -3.83 -25.17
N GLY A 78 8.65 -3.32 -25.02
CA GLY A 78 9.85 -3.76 -25.73
C GLY A 78 10.23 -5.21 -25.40
N LEU A 79 9.91 -5.70 -24.19
CA LEU A 79 10.04 -7.09 -23.79
C LEU A 79 8.92 -8.00 -24.33
N ASN A 80 8.06 -7.48 -25.22
CA ASN A 80 6.99 -8.18 -25.88
C ASN A 80 5.79 -8.54 -24.99
N TYR A 81 5.38 -7.59 -24.10
CA TYR A 81 4.17 -7.70 -23.29
C TYR A 81 3.12 -6.67 -23.68
N ASN A 82 1.84 -7.04 -23.55
CA ASN A 82 0.71 -6.12 -23.46
C ASN A 82 0.66 -5.63 -22.01
N VAL A 83 0.70 -4.31 -21.82
CA VAL A 83 0.83 -3.69 -20.49
C VAL A 83 -0.43 -2.88 -20.19
N TYR A 84 -1.08 -3.20 -19.10
CA TYR A 84 -2.20 -2.48 -18.51
C TYR A 84 -1.78 -1.96 -17.14
N PHE A 85 -2.30 -0.82 -16.73
CA PHE A 85 -2.09 -0.34 -15.37
C PHE A 85 -3.32 0.36 -14.84
N GLU A 86 -3.54 0.22 -13.53
CA GLU A 86 -4.69 0.79 -12.84
C GLU A 86 -4.27 1.32 -11.47
N LEU A 87 -4.88 2.45 -11.05
CA LEU A 87 -4.74 2.99 -9.71
C LEU A 87 -5.85 2.42 -8.83
N LEU A 88 -5.50 1.52 -7.91
CA LEU A 88 -6.45 0.86 -7.03
C LEU A 88 -6.34 1.43 -5.61
N ARG A 89 -7.49 1.63 -4.98
CA ARG A 89 -7.61 2.15 -3.62
C ARG A 89 -8.14 1.07 -2.68
N GLY A 90 -7.51 0.89 -1.53
CA GLY A 90 -7.88 -0.14 -0.56
C GLY A 90 -9.33 -0.10 -0.12
N SER A 91 -9.88 1.10 0.13
CA SER A 91 -11.29 1.24 0.55
C SER A 91 -12.30 0.68 -0.45
N ASP A 92 -11.95 0.62 -1.73
CA ASP A 92 -12.81 0.08 -2.78
C ASP A 92 -12.81 -1.46 -2.78
N PHE A 93 -11.92 -2.09 -2.00
CA PHE A 93 -11.75 -3.54 -1.87
C PHE A 93 -12.12 -4.06 -0.47
N GLY A 94 -13.01 -3.36 0.24
CA GLY A 94 -13.56 -3.81 1.51
C GLY A 94 -12.60 -3.76 2.68
N VAL A 95 -11.59 -2.91 2.64
CA VAL A 95 -10.70 -2.64 3.78
C VAL A 95 -10.74 -1.16 4.17
N PRO A 96 -10.68 -0.83 5.46
CA PRO A 96 -10.79 0.55 5.92
C PRO A 96 -9.45 1.29 5.79
N GLN A 97 -8.86 1.30 4.61
CA GLN A 97 -7.56 1.95 4.39
C GLN A 97 -7.56 2.80 3.12
N ASN A 98 -7.17 4.07 3.29
CA ASN A 98 -6.98 4.99 2.17
C ASN A 98 -5.58 4.79 1.54
N ARG A 99 -5.31 3.56 1.08
CA ARG A 99 -4.06 3.18 0.41
C ARG A 99 -4.27 3.11 -1.08
N GLU A 100 -3.63 4.01 -1.82
CA GLU A 100 -3.64 4.02 -3.28
C GLU A 100 -2.33 3.46 -3.83
N ARG A 101 -2.44 2.48 -4.75
CA ARG A 101 -1.30 1.85 -5.40
C ARG A 101 -1.58 1.64 -6.88
N VAL A 102 -0.55 1.82 -7.69
CA VAL A 102 -0.60 1.50 -9.12
C VAL A 102 -0.18 0.05 -9.30
N PHE A 103 -1.02 -0.71 -9.98
CA PHE A 103 -0.71 -2.08 -10.39
C PHE A 103 -0.50 -2.11 -11.89
N PHE A 104 0.62 -2.68 -12.32
CA PHE A 104 0.90 -3.00 -13.71
C PHE A 104 0.58 -4.47 -13.91
N ILE A 105 -0.30 -4.78 -14.85
CA ILE A 105 -0.74 -6.13 -15.18
C ILE A 105 -0.32 -6.38 -16.62
N CYS A 106 0.57 -7.35 -16.83
CA CYS A 106 1.17 -7.56 -18.13
C CYS A 106 0.93 -9.00 -18.60
N PHE A 107 0.58 -9.12 -19.87
CA PHE A 107 0.37 -10.38 -20.56
C PHE A 107 1.38 -10.51 -21.68
N ARG A 108 2.09 -11.63 -21.75
CA ARG A 108 2.98 -11.89 -22.87
C ARG A 108 2.17 -11.92 -24.20
N LYS A 109 2.67 -11.28 -25.24
CA LYS A 109 1.88 -11.03 -26.47
C LYS A 109 1.40 -12.29 -27.17
N ASP A 110 2.12 -13.42 -27.05
CA ASP A 110 1.70 -14.71 -27.65
C ASP A 110 0.41 -15.28 -27.04
N LEU A 111 -0.01 -14.79 -25.86
CA LEU A 111 -1.30 -15.15 -25.24
C LEU A 111 -2.51 -14.51 -25.94
N ASN A 112 -2.28 -13.57 -26.87
CA ASN A 112 -3.32 -12.84 -27.63
C ASN A 112 -4.38 -12.11 -26.79
N ILE A 113 -4.08 -11.76 -25.52
CA ILE A 113 -4.94 -10.98 -24.64
C ILE A 113 -4.78 -9.50 -25.03
N LYS A 114 -5.71 -8.97 -25.83
CA LYS A 114 -5.62 -7.61 -26.37
C LYS A 114 -6.47 -6.58 -25.63
N ASN A 115 -7.54 -7.01 -24.98
CA ASN A 115 -8.49 -6.14 -24.28
C ASN A 115 -8.68 -6.67 -22.85
N PHE A 116 -7.88 -6.16 -21.92
CA PHE A 116 -8.02 -6.46 -20.51
C PHE A 116 -8.60 -5.24 -19.80
N ILE A 117 -9.73 -5.42 -19.14
CA ILE A 117 -10.40 -4.42 -18.32
C ILE A 117 -10.61 -5.02 -16.96
N LEU A 118 -10.06 -4.36 -15.93
CA LEU A 118 -10.37 -4.72 -14.57
C LEU A 118 -11.79 -4.26 -14.24
N SER A 119 -12.69 -5.19 -13.96
CA SER A 119 -14.05 -4.84 -13.53
C SER A 119 -14.00 -4.07 -12.20
N LYS A 120 -15.00 -3.19 -11.96
CA LYS A 120 -15.05 -2.51 -10.68
C LYS A 120 -15.42 -3.51 -9.57
N PRO A 121 -14.70 -3.51 -8.42
CA PRO A 121 -15.04 -4.37 -7.32
C PRO A 121 -16.37 -3.92 -6.67
N ASN A 122 -17.12 -4.90 -6.16
CA ASN A 122 -18.34 -4.64 -5.39
C ASN A 122 -18.15 -5.09 -3.94
N PHE A 123 -17.44 -4.29 -3.17
CA PHE A 123 -17.23 -4.52 -1.75
C PHE A 123 -18.00 -3.50 -0.92
N ASN A 124 -18.55 -3.93 0.21
CA ASN A 124 -19.14 -3.04 1.18
C ASN A 124 -18.09 -2.15 1.82
N PHE A 125 -18.44 -0.90 2.06
CA PHE A 125 -17.58 0.03 2.79
C PHE A 125 -17.31 -0.51 4.21
N LYS A 126 -16.06 -0.37 4.64
CA LYS A 126 -15.62 -0.61 6.02
C LYS A 126 -14.94 0.61 6.60
N SER A 127 -15.18 0.85 7.87
CA SER A 127 -14.50 1.85 8.69
C SER A 127 -13.40 1.20 9.55
N VAL A 128 -12.59 2.01 10.21
CA VAL A 128 -11.59 1.50 11.17
C VAL A 128 -12.26 0.73 12.31
N LYS A 129 -13.49 1.11 12.72
CA LYS A 129 -14.25 0.40 13.73
C LYS A 129 -14.43 -1.09 13.42
N ASP A 130 -14.60 -1.43 12.13
CA ASP A 130 -14.91 -2.80 11.71
C ASP A 130 -13.74 -3.78 11.78
N ILE A 131 -12.54 -3.28 12.11
CA ILE A 131 -11.32 -4.10 12.21
C ILE A 131 -10.72 -4.15 13.62
N LEU A 132 -11.33 -3.46 14.58
CA LEU A 132 -10.82 -3.39 15.95
C LEU A 132 -10.89 -4.76 16.65
N GLU A 133 -9.96 -4.98 17.56
CA GLU A 133 -9.99 -6.11 18.48
C GLU A 133 -10.88 -5.77 19.69
N ASP A 134 -11.66 -6.73 20.19
CA ASP A 134 -12.55 -6.52 21.33
C ASP A 134 -11.76 -6.26 22.63
N ASN A 135 -10.67 -6.97 22.85
CA ASN A 135 -9.82 -6.88 24.06
C ASN A 135 -8.34 -6.76 23.70
N PRO A 136 -7.88 -5.64 23.11
CA PRO A 136 -6.49 -5.47 22.76
C PRO A 136 -5.60 -5.27 23.98
N ASN A 137 -4.37 -5.77 23.93
CA ASN A 137 -3.35 -5.33 24.89
C ASN A 137 -2.96 -3.88 24.57
N LEU A 138 -3.25 -2.96 25.49
CA LEU A 138 -3.04 -1.53 25.32
C LEU A 138 -1.63 -1.04 25.69
N ASP A 139 -0.84 -1.82 26.40
CA ASP A 139 0.46 -1.38 26.96
C ASP A 139 1.41 -0.79 25.91
N ASP A 140 1.38 -1.34 24.70
CA ASP A 140 2.28 -0.92 23.62
C ASP A 140 1.65 0.04 22.60
N VAL A 141 0.35 0.27 22.66
CA VAL A 141 -0.38 1.04 21.64
C VAL A 141 -1.03 2.31 22.19
N GLU A 142 -1.32 2.38 23.48
CA GLU A 142 -1.89 3.58 24.11
C GLU A 142 -0.89 4.74 24.10
N ILE A 143 -1.38 5.93 23.79
CA ILE A 143 -0.58 7.16 23.73
C ILE A 143 -0.97 8.03 24.91
N LYS A 144 -0.15 8.02 25.97
CA LYS A 144 -0.34 8.80 27.19
C LYS A 144 0.51 10.06 27.10
N ARG A 145 -0.11 11.18 26.72
CA ARG A 145 0.58 12.47 26.56
C ARG A 145 -0.31 13.62 27.00
N ASN A 146 0.29 14.70 27.49
CA ASN A 146 -0.43 15.90 27.98
C ASN A 146 -0.65 16.96 26.88
N ASP A 147 -0.03 16.80 25.71
CA ASP A 147 -0.09 17.73 24.58
C ASP A 147 -1.05 17.25 23.48
N ILE A 148 -2.05 16.46 23.85
CA ILE A 148 -3.12 16.02 22.97
C ILE A 148 -4.19 17.11 22.90
N ILE A 149 -4.54 17.49 21.67
CA ILE A 149 -5.63 18.44 21.37
C ILE A 149 -6.68 17.74 20.53
N ILE A 150 -7.88 17.67 21.04
CA ILE A 150 -9.05 17.08 20.35
C ILE A 150 -10.04 18.19 19.96
N ASN A 151 -10.66 18.04 18.81
CA ASN A 151 -11.72 18.94 18.33
C ASN A 151 -13.10 18.35 18.65
N ASP A 152 -13.70 18.78 19.74
CA ASP A 152 -14.98 18.26 20.26
C ASP A 152 -16.14 18.40 19.25
N LYS A 153 -16.16 19.47 18.44
CA LYS A 153 -17.17 19.64 17.39
C LYS A 153 -17.13 18.52 16.34
N LYS A 154 -15.92 18.03 16.06
CA LYS A 154 -15.75 16.91 15.11
C LYS A 154 -16.09 15.57 15.73
N ILE A 155 -15.89 15.37 17.04
CA ILE A 155 -16.31 14.18 17.76
C ILE A 155 -17.83 14.07 17.75
N ASN A 156 -18.55 15.16 18.01
CA ASN A 156 -20.01 15.17 18.03
C ASN A 156 -20.62 14.81 16.65
N LEU A 157 -20.01 15.24 15.55
CA LEU A 157 -20.39 14.82 14.20
C LEU A 157 -20.12 13.33 13.96
N ASP A 158 -19.11 12.79 14.61
CA ASP A 158 -18.66 11.40 14.53
C ASP A 158 -19.63 10.45 15.28
N LEU A 159 -20.12 10.85 16.44
CA LEU A 159 -21.11 10.11 17.23
C LEU A 159 -22.45 9.93 16.50
N LEU A 160 -22.75 10.77 15.49
CA LEU A 160 -23.93 10.64 14.62
C LEU A 160 -23.79 9.52 13.57
N GLY A 161 -22.71 8.75 13.58
CA GLY A 161 -22.53 7.58 12.71
C GLY A 161 -22.32 7.90 11.23
N ASN A 162 -21.86 9.10 10.92
CA ASN A 162 -21.55 9.50 9.54
C ASN A 162 -20.28 8.81 9.03
N TYR A 163 -20.41 7.56 8.59
CA TYR A 163 -19.32 6.82 7.96
C TYR A 163 -18.81 7.53 6.71
N GLN A 164 -17.50 7.73 6.61
CA GLN A 164 -16.88 8.38 5.45
C GLN A 164 -15.81 7.50 4.81
N SER A 165 -15.79 7.46 3.48
CA SER A 165 -14.78 6.76 2.69
C SER A 165 -13.40 7.43 2.67
N LYS A 166 -13.14 8.32 3.63
CA LYS A 166 -11.86 9.03 3.82
C LYS A 166 -11.50 9.10 5.31
N PRO A 167 -10.21 9.30 5.66
CA PRO A 167 -9.79 9.52 7.04
C PRO A 167 -10.39 10.82 7.61
N ILE A 168 -11.00 10.74 8.79
CA ILE A 168 -11.58 11.89 9.50
C ILE A 168 -10.62 12.30 10.60
N ARG A 169 -9.92 13.40 10.41
CA ARG A 169 -8.99 13.93 11.44
C ARG A 169 -9.79 14.69 12.51
N ILE A 170 -9.69 14.23 13.76
CA ILE A 170 -10.41 14.79 14.92
C ILE A 170 -9.48 15.48 15.92
N GLY A 171 -8.17 15.31 15.80
CA GLY A 171 -7.24 15.92 16.75
C GLY A 171 -5.78 15.83 16.29
N ILE A 172 -4.90 16.30 17.17
CA ILE A 172 -3.45 16.28 16.99
C ILE A 172 -2.75 15.95 18.32
N ILE A 173 -1.52 15.50 18.19
CA ILE A 173 -0.54 15.36 19.27
C ILE A 173 0.57 16.37 18.96
N SER A 174 1.05 17.12 19.95
CA SER A 174 2.09 18.11 19.76
C SER A 174 1.78 19.12 18.61
N LYS A 175 2.65 19.24 17.63
CA LYS A 175 2.50 20.16 16.48
C LYS A 175 1.62 19.63 15.35
N GLY A 176 1.12 18.39 15.45
CA GLY A 176 0.23 17.79 14.45
C GLY A 176 0.92 17.41 13.13
N GLY A 177 2.20 17.06 13.17
CA GLY A 177 2.93 16.49 12.05
C GLY A 177 2.29 15.20 11.53
N GLN A 178 2.84 14.60 10.48
CA GLN A 178 2.22 13.43 9.84
C GLN A 178 2.02 12.25 10.80
N GLY A 179 2.95 11.99 11.71
CA GLY A 179 2.85 10.94 12.73
C GLY A 179 2.26 11.42 14.07
N GLU A 180 1.52 12.53 14.08
CA GLU A 180 0.95 13.17 15.29
C GLU A 180 -0.52 13.54 15.10
N ARG A 181 -1.20 12.91 14.14
CA ARG A 181 -2.61 13.18 13.85
C ARG A 181 -3.49 12.11 14.45
N ILE A 182 -4.62 12.55 15.02
CA ILE A 182 -5.62 11.67 15.62
C ILE A 182 -6.83 11.61 14.70
N TYR A 183 -7.32 10.40 14.47
CA TYR A 183 -8.42 10.13 13.55
C TYR A 183 -9.59 9.45 14.28
N SER A 184 -10.77 9.62 13.71
CA SER A 184 -11.96 8.88 14.06
C SER A 184 -11.90 7.45 13.53
N ILE A 185 -12.57 6.53 14.23
CA ILE A 185 -12.75 5.14 13.80
C ILE A 185 -13.90 4.97 12.79
N TYR A 186 -14.76 5.99 12.60
CA TYR A 186 -15.91 5.91 11.69
C TYR A 186 -15.58 6.29 10.24
N GLY A 187 -14.33 6.63 9.96
CA GLY A 187 -13.79 6.80 8.61
C GLY A 187 -12.85 5.67 8.21
N THR A 188 -12.31 5.77 6.99
CA THR A 188 -11.16 4.93 6.63
C THR A 188 -9.93 5.36 7.41
N GLY A 189 -9.04 4.41 7.71
CA GLY A 189 -7.74 4.70 8.27
C GLY A 189 -6.78 5.28 7.23
N ILE A 190 -5.71 5.89 7.72
CA ILE A 190 -4.60 6.33 6.87
C ILE A 190 -3.83 5.13 6.31
N THR A 191 -3.04 5.37 5.28
CA THR A 191 -2.14 4.36 4.74
C THR A 191 -1.13 3.91 5.79
N LEU A 192 -1.08 2.60 6.08
CA LEU A 192 -0.01 2.03 6.90
C LEU A 192 1.34 2.30 6.25
N SER A 193 2.33 2.70 7.04
CA SER A 193 3.68 2.98 6.56
C SER A 193 4.73 2.13 7.27
N ALA A 194 5.77 1.73 6.55
CA ALA A 194 6.88 0.97 7.12
C ALA A 194 7.75 1.83 8.04
N PHE A 195 7.86 3.11 7.69
CA PHE A 195 8.70 4.09 8.38
C PHE A 195 7.88 5.31 8.77
N GLY A 196 8.39 6.09 9.70
CA GLY A 196 7.78 7.33 10.15
C GLY A 196 8.20 7.66 11.57
N GLY A 197 8.14 8.95 11.92
CA GLY A 197 8.38 9.48 13.26
C GLY A 197 7.08 9.97 13.91
N GLY A 198 7.13 10.25 15.21
CA GLY A 198 6.00 10.70 16.00
C GLY A 198 5.26 9.57 16.73
N SER A 199 4.45 9.96 17.73
CA SER A 199 3.76 9.02 18.63
C SER A 199 2.76 8.10 17.91
N ALA A 200 2.20 8.56 16.79
CA ALA A 200 1.24 7.82 15.96
C ALA A 200 1.89 7.27 14.66
N ALA A 201 3.21 7.13 14.63
CA ALA A 201 3.93 6.62 13.47
C ALA A 201 3.42 5.24 13.03
N LYS A 202 3.51 4.97 11.74
CA LYS A 202 3.17 3.72 11.04
C LYS A 202 1.67 3.46 10.87
N THR A 203 0.83 3.74 11.87
CA THR A 203 -0.61 3.39 11.84
C THR A 203 -1.55 4.59 11.86
N GLY A 204 -1.08 5.75 12.34
CA GLY A 204 -1.94 6.81 12.84
C GLY A 204 -2.37 6.56 14.29
N ALA A 205 -2.90 7.59 14.95
CA ALA A 205 -3.58 7.47 16.23
C ALA A 205 -5.10 7.57 16.02
N TYR A 206 -5.84 6.86 16.86
CA TYR A 206 -7.30 6.83 16.80
C TYR A 206 -7.88 7.03 18.20
N LEU A 207 -9.02 7.73 18.28
CA LEU A 207 -9.81 7.80 19.52
C LEU A 207 -10.72 6.57 19.57
N ILE A 208 -10.49 5.69 20.55
CA ILE A 208 -11.19 4.43 20.73
C ILE A 208 -11.55 4.29 22.20
N ASP A 209 -12.82 4.23 22.52
CA ASP A 209 -13.35 4.09 23.87
C ASP A 209 -12.73 5.10 24.86
N GLY A 210 -12.66 6.36 24.46
CA GLY A 210 -12.10 7.46 25.25
C GLY A 210 -10.58 7.50 25.33
N LYS A 211 -9.85 6.57 24.74
CA LYS A 211 -8.39 6.49 24.74
C LYS A 211 -7.80 6.80 23.37
N ILE A 212 -6.65 7.46 23.38
CA ILE A 212 -5.89 7.68 22.13
C ILE A 212 -4.87 6.56 21.99
N ARG A 213 -4.96 5.80 20.90
CA ARG A 213 -4.03 4.69 20.65
C ARG A 213 -3.71 4.47 19.17
N LYS A 214 -2.63 3.78 18.92
CA LYS A 214 -2.30 3.19 17.62
C LYS A 214 -3.15 1.93 17.36
N LEU A 215 -3.15 1.45 16.14
CA LEU A 215 -3.67 0.12 15.85
C LEU A 215 -2.68 -0.94 16.34
N THR A 216 -3.22 -2.08 16.79
CA THR A 216 -2.41 -3.26 17.10
C THR A 216 -1.88 -3.91 15.80
N THR A 217 -0.94 -4.83 15.91
CA THR A 217 -0.45 -5.57 14.73
C THR A 217 -1.53 -6.46 14.12
N ARG A 218 -2.48 -6.99 14.91
CA ARG A 218 -3.63 -7.75 14.41
C ARG A 218 -4.62 -6.85 13.66
N GLU A 219 -4.91 -5.68 14.18
CA GLU A 219 -5.74 -4.68 13.50
C GLU A 219 -5.09 -4.21 12.18
N CYS A 220 -3.75 -4.07 12.16
CA CYS A 220 -3.02 -3.80 10.91
C CYS A 220 -3.14 -4.95 9.90
N ALA A 221 -3.10 -6.20 10.35
CA ALA A 221 -3.32 -7.37 9.48
C ALA A 221 -4.74 -7.35 8.88
N ARG A 222 -5.76 -7.08 9.70
CA ARG A 222 -7.16 -6.92 9.25
C ARG A 222 -7.32 -5.75 8.26
N MET A 223 -6.63 -4.62 8.51
CA MET A 223 -6.61 -3.45 7.63
C MET A 223 -5.96 -3.74 6.27
N MET A 224 -5.14 -4.77 6.18
CA MET A 224 -4.51 -5.26 4.94
C MET A 224 -5.23 -6.48 4.36
N SER A 225 -6.36 -6.90 4.96
CA SER A 225 -7.14 -8.10 4.63
C SER A 225 -6.38 -9.43 4.72
N PHE A 226 -5.38 -9.52 5.59
CA PHE A 226 -4.80 -10.80 5.96
C PHE A 226 -5.81 -11.62 6.79
N PRO A 227 -5.87 -12.96 6.62
CA PRO A 227 -6.79 -13.80 7.39
C PRO A 227 -6.41 -13.85 8.88
N GLU A 228 -7.39 -14.16 9.74
CA GLU A 228 -7.19 -14.17 11.20
C GLU A 228 -6.11 -15.18 11.66
N ASN A 229 -5.94 -16.27 10.95
CA ASN A 229 -4.92 -17.29 11.22
C ASN A 229 -3.52 -16.92 10.69
N PHE A 230 -3.35 -15.74 10.07
CA PHE A 230 -2.04 -15.29 9.60
C PHE A 230 -1.08 -15.11 10.78
N LYS A 231 0.07 -15.76 10.72
CA LYS A 231 1.11 -15.69 11.74
C LYS A 231 1.86 -14.37 11.62
N ILE A 232 1.68 -13.49 12.62
CA ILE A 232 2.35 -12.20 12.70
C ILE A 232 3.72 -12.36 13.33
N CYS A 233 4.72 -11.64 12.84
CA CYS A 233 6.06 -11.58 13.44
C CYS A 233 5.98 -11.15 14.90
N GLN A 234 6.68 -11.83 15.80
CA GLN A 234 6.69 -11.52 17.23
C GLN A 234 7.29 -10.14 17.53
N ASN A 235 8.28 -9.71 16.76
CA ASN A 235 8.82 -8.36 16.86
C ASN A 235 7.82 -7.36 16.29
N LYS A 236 7.13 -6.61 17.16
CA LYS A 236 6.08 -5.65 16.79
C LYS A 236 6.56 -4.59 15.79
N ASN A 237 7.79 -4.10 15.94
CA ASN A 237 8.34 -3.10 15.01
C ASN A 237 8.51 -3.66 13.60
N GLN A 238 8.98 -4.90 13.49
CA GLN A 238 9.08 -5.60 12.20
C GLN A 238 7.70 -5.90 11.63
N ALA A 239 6.73 -6.33 12.45
CA ALA A 239 5.36 -6.56 12.01
C ALA A 239 4.73 -5.29 11.40
N TYR A 240 4.85 -4.14 12.06
CA TYR A 240 4.38 -2.87 11.49
C TYR A 240 5.09 -2.50 10.18
N GLN A 241 6.40 -2.73 10.07
CA GLN A 241 7.15 -2.49 8.83
C GLN A 241 6.68 -3.41 7.71
N GLN A 242 6.44 -4.69 8.01
CA GLN A 242 5.93 -5.67 7.05
C GLN A 242 4.56 -5.26 6.53
N PHE A 243 3.61 -4.89 7.40
CA PHE A 243 2.29 -4.41 6.97
C PHE A 243 2.36 -3.09 6.19
N GLY A 244 3.27 -2.18 6.57
CA GLY A 244 3.50 -0.95 5.82
C GLY A 244 4.01 -1.17 4.40
N ASN A 245 4.83 -2.21 4.19
CA ASN A 245 5.38 -2.60 2.89
C ASN A 245 4.49 -3.59 2.11
N ALA A 246 3.53 -4.24 2.77
CA ALA A 246 2.68 -5.23 2.13
C ALA A 246 1.69 -4.60 1.13
N VAL A 247 1.15 -5.44 0.25
CA VAL A 247 -0.01 -5.15 -0.59
C VAL A 247 -1.29 -5.62 0.10
N ILE A 248 -2.42 -4.99 -0.21
CA ILE A 248 -3.73 -5.41 0.30
C ILE A 248 -4.12 -6.74 -0.38
N VAL A 249 -4.38 -7.77 0.43
CA VAL A 249 -4.65 -9.13 -0.08
C VAL A 249 -5.88 -9.17 -0.99
N ASN A 250 -6.96 -8.46 -0.63
CA ASN A 250 -8.17 -8.39 -1.46
C ASN A 250 -7.90 -7.82 -2.86
N ILE A 251 -6.99 -6.85 -3.01
CA ILE A 251 -6.61 -6.31 -4.32
C ILE A 251 -5.93 -7.38 -5.15
N VAL A 252 -4.96 -8.10 -4.58
CA VAL A 252 -4.22 -9.15 -5.30
C VAL A 252 -5.12 -10.31 -5.69
N LYS A 253 -6.09 -10.66 -4.84
CA LYS A 253 -7.11 -11.68 -5.17
C LYS A 253 -8.02 -11.27 -6.32
N PHE A 254 -8.25 -9.96 -6.46
CA PHE A 254 -9.13 -9.40 -7.48
C PHE A 254 -8.45 -9.30 -8.84
N ILE A 255 -7.15 -9.02 -8.89
CA ILE A 255 -6.35 -9.00 -10.11
C ILE A 255 -6.19 -10.42 -10.69
#